data_1dfaa231fbe190b0ae4722d680f70ad0
#
_entry.id   1dfaa231fbe190b0ae4722d680f70ad0
#
_cell.length_a   1.000
_cell.length_b   1.000
_cell.length_c   1.000
_cell.angle_alpha   90.00
_cell.angle_beta   90.00
_cell.angle_gamma   90.00
#
_symmetry.space_group_name_H-M   'P 1'
#
loop_
_entity.id
_entity.type
_entity.pdbx_description
1 polymer ?
#
loop_
_entity_poly.entity_id
_entity_poly.type
_entity_poly.pdbx_seq_one_letter_code
_entity_poly.pdbx_strand_id
1 'polypeptide(L)'
;VGIGTYLGDPTDAVDAQYVETITLALERGINHVDTAINYRCQRSERAVAEALRQADVDRESVVVATKGGFLPFDGERPDDPSEYIRERFVEPGVVDPASLVRGSHSLAPGFIDAMVDRSLSNLGVDRVDCYYLHNPETQLLDNDRETVYDQLEATFELLERRRAAGEIGVYGLATWQAFRVPQSHEQYLSLPAVLDRAEAAAETVGVDNHGLQALQLPFNVEMADAFTVDSQPTDEGSISALEYAHESGLSVVTSASIGQGDLAAAIPPEVDAELSGDTAAQRAINFARSAPGVTTSLVGTCSVDHVAENIAAGTFDPLGAGAFDMVFE
;
A
#
# COMPACT_ATOMS: atom_id res chain seq x y z
N VAL A 1 -2.23 13.65 -3.68
CA VAL A 1 -2.59 13.10 -2.35
C VAL A 1 -3.69 12.08 -2.53
N GLY A 2 -3.58 10.92 -1.86
CA GLY A 2 -4.61 9.89 -1.81
C GLY A 2 -5.15 9.72 -0.39
N ILE A 3 -6.31 9.06 -0.24
CA ILE A 3 -6.91 8.80 1.06
C ILE A 3 -6.72 7.33 1.47
N GLY A 4 -6.19 7.11 2.69
CA GLY A 4 -5.99 5.80 3.30
C GLY A 4 -7.04 5.48 4.36
N THR A 5 -7.28 4.18 4.65
CA THR A 5 -8.38 3.72 5.52
C THR A 5 -7.92 2.78 6.64
N TYR A 6 -6.65 2.87 7.06
CA TYR A 6 -6.04 1.92 8.00
C TYR A 6 -6.51 2.09 9.44
N LEU A 7 -6.54 3.32 9.97
CA LEU A 7 -6.73 3.60 11.39
C LEU A 7 -8.21 3.55 11.82
N GLY A 8 -8.43 3.44 13.12
CA GLY A 8 -9.74 3.47 13.77
C GLY A 8 -10.29 2.09 14.16
N ASP A 9 -11.21 2.10 15.11
CA ASP A 9 -11.86 0.89 15.61
C ASP A 9 -12.85 0.30 14.59
N PRO A 10 -13.08 -1.02 14.59
CA PRO A 10 -14.05 -1.68 13.71
C PRO A 10 -15.49 -1.46 14.23
N THR A 11 -15.99 -0.22 14.20
CA THR A 11 -17.32 0.18 14.68
C THR A 11 -18.12 0.92 13.62
N ASP A 12 -19.45 0.88 13.73
CA ASP A 12 -20.36 1.56 12.81
C ASP A 12 -20.17 3.09 12.81
N ALA A 13 -19.78 3.66 13.95
CA ALA A 13 -19.50 5.09 14.05
C ALA A 13 -18.28 5.49 13.22
N VAL A 14 -17.19 4.70 13.27
CA VAL A 14 -15.98 4.94 12.46
C VAL A 14 -16.26 4.64 10.98
N ASP A 15 -17.10 3.65 10.66
CA ASP A 15 -17.50 3.38 9.28
C ASP A 15 -18.22 4.60 8.67
N ALA A 16 -19.19 5.16 9.40
CA ALA A 16 -19.91 6.35 8.96
C ALA A 16 -18.98 7.54 8.72
N GLN A 17 -18.00 7.75 9.61
CA GLN A 17 -16.98 8.79 9.43
C GLN A 17 -16.13 8.57 8.17
N TYR A 18 -15.69 7.33 7.91
CA TYR A 18 -14.95 7.02 6.68
C TYR A 18 -15.80 7.21 5.44
N VAL A 19 -17.06 6.79 5.44
CA VAL A 19 -17.97 7.01 4.31
C VAL A 19 -18.07 8.51 4.01
N GLU A 20 -18.34 9.34 5.03
CA GLU A 20 -18.45 10.78 4.87
C GLU A 20 -17.17 11.42 4.35
N THR A 21 -16.01 11.07 4.94
CA THR A 21 -14.72 11.68 4.57
C THR A 21 -14.23 11.24 3.20
N ILE A 22 -14.42 9.97 2.81
CA ILE A 22 -14.05 9.48 1.48
C ILE A 22 -14.96 10.11 0.41
N THR A 23 -16.27 10.14 0.64
CA THR A 23 -17.23 10.79 -0.28
C THR A 23 -16.83 12.23 -0.53
N LEU A 24 -16.60 13.01 0.54
CA LEU A 24 -16.16 14.40 0.43
C LEU A 24 -14.82 14.53 -0.30
N ALA A 25 -13.85 13.66 -0.01
CA ALA A 25 -12.55 13.69 -0.65
C ALA A 25 -12.65 13.46 -2.17
N LEU A 26 -13.45 12.48 -2.59
CA LEU A 26 -13.71 12.18 -4.00
C LEU A 26 -14.38 13.35 -4.72
N GLU A 27 -15.43 13.92 -4.14
CA GLU A 27 -16.16 15.07 -4.70
C GLU A 27 -15.28 16.33 -4.80
N ARG A 28 -14.20 16.40 -4.02
CA ARG A 28 -13.25 17.51 -4.04
C ARG A 28 -11.96 17.23 -4.81
N GLY A 29 -11.91 16.14 -5.58
CA GLY A 29 -10.85 15.87 -6.55
C GLY A 29 -9.72 14.97 -6.06
N ILE A 30 -9.78 14.40 -4.85
CA ILE A 30 -8.94 13.25 -4.53
C ILE A 30 -9.47 12.07 -5.34
N ASN A 31 -8.59 11.42 -6.09
CA ASN A 31 -8.96 10.33 -6.98
C ASN A 31 -8.23 9.00 -6.70
N HIS A 32 -7.57 8.88 -5.55
CA HIS A 32 -6.92 7.65 -5.13
C HIS A 32 -7.39 7.27 -3.73
N VAL A 33 -8.03 6.10 -3.62
CA VAL A 33 -8.48 5.50 -2.34
C VAL A 33 -7.70 4.22 -2.11
N ASP A 34 -7.04 4.12 -0.97
CA ASP A 34 -6.23 2.97 -0.56
C ASP A 34 -6.83 2.30 0.68
N THR A 35 -7.04 1.00 0.58
CA THR A 35 -7.57 0.15 1.65
C THR A 35 -6.82 -1.19 1.72
N ALA A 36 -7.25 -2.11 2.55
CA ALA A 36 -6.82 -3.50 2.58
C ALA A 36 -7.90 -4.38 3.22
N ILE A 37 -7.92 -5.65 2.82
CA ILE A 37 -8.93 -6.60 3.32
C ILE A 37 -8.86 -6.80 4.84
N ASN A 38 -7.68 -6.72 5.44
CA ASN A 38 -7.52 -6.88 6.89
C ASN A 38 -7.78 -5.59 7.68
N TYR A 39 -7.93 -4.43 7.03
CA TYR A 39 -8.15 -3.16 7.73
C TYR A 39 -9.51 -3.16 8.41
N ARG A 40 -9.50 -2.85 9.72
CA ARG A 40 -10.70 -2.76 10.54
C ARG A 40 -11.65 -3.95 10.35
N CYS A 41 -11.08 -5.17 10.25
CA CYS A 41 -11.86 -6.40 10.07
C CYS A 41 -12.76 -6.37 8.81
N GLN A 42 -12.20 -6.03 7.65
CA GLN A 42 -12.85 -5.86 6.34
C GLN A 42 -13.83 -4.68 6.24
N ARG A 43 -14.06 -3.95 7.33
CA ARG A 43 -15.00 -2.83 7.34
C ARG A 43 -14.50 -1.65 6.51
N SER A 44 -13.17 -1.49 6.37
CA SER A 44 -12.59 -0.41 5.55
C SER A 44 -12.95 -0.56 4.07
N GLU A 45 -12.86 -1.76 3.49
CA GLU A 45 -13.31 -1.99 2.10
C GLU A 45 -14.80 -1.71 1.92
N ARG A 46 -15.63 -2.13 2.89
CA ARG A 46 -17.08 -1.87 2.86
C ARG A 46 -17.45 -0.40 3.00
N ALA A 47 -16.70 0.36 3.80
CA ALA A 47 -16.85 1.82 3.89
C ALA A 47 -16.44 2.51 2.57
N VAL A 48 -15.37 2.04 1.92
CA VAL A 48 -14.99 2.50 0.57
C VAL A 48 -16.11 2.23 -0.44
N ALA A 49 -16.67 1.02 -0.44
CA ALA A 49 -17.80 0.66 -1.32
C ALA A 49 -18.99 1.60 -1.15
N GLU A 50 -19.36 1.88 0.09
CA GLU A 50 -20.45 2.80 0.41
C GLU A 50 -20.17 4.23 -0.06
N ALA A 51 -18.93 4.72 0.18
CA ALA A 51 -18.52 6.04 -0.26
C ALA A 51 -18.52 6.18 -1.80
N LEU A 52 -18.02 5.17 -2.52
CA LEU A 52 -18.06 5.15 -4.00
C LEU A 52 -19.48 5.19 -4.56
N ARG A 53 -20.47 4.60 -3.84
CA ARG A 53 -21.88 4.67 -4.24
C ARG A 53 -22.53 6.02 -3.94
N GLN A 54 -22.05 6.73 -2.91
CA GLN A 54 -22.61 8.01 -2.47
C GLN A 54 -22.01 9.21 -3.23
N ALA A 55 -20.72 9.12 -3.56
CA ALA A 55 -20.01 10.21 -4.24
C ALA A 55 -20.54 10.43 -5.66
N ASP A 56 -20.75 11.69 -6.02
CA ASP A 56 -21.12 12.11 -7.38
C ASP A 56 -19.87 12.23 -8.27
N VAL A 57 -19.21 11.09 -8.50
CA VAL A 57 -18.01 11.00 -9.33
C VAL A 57 -18.09 9.77 -10.24
N ASP A 58 -17.45 9.85 -11.40
CA ASP A 58 -17.32 8.70 -12.28
C ASP A 58 -16.35 7.68 -11.67
N ARG A 59 -16.78 6.40 -11.54
CA ARG A 59 -15.95 5.31 -11.03
C ARG A 59 -14.62 5.18 -11.77
N GLU A 60 -14.62 5.39 -13.08
CA GLU A 60 -13.43 5.31 -13.92
C GLU A 60 -12.41 6.43 -13.64
N SER A 61 -12.84 7.51 -12.99
CA SER A 61 -11.95 8.59 -12.57
C SER A 61 -11.24 8.33 -11.24
N VAL A 62 -11.62 7.27 -10.53
CA VAL A 62 -11.11 6.93 -9.20
C VAL A 62 -10.22 5.70 -9.26
N VAL A 63 -9.01 5.80 -8.73
CA VAL A 63 -8.11 4.67 -8.48
C VAL A 63 -8.49 4.04 -7.13
N VAL A 64 -8.93 2.80 -7.15
CA VAL A 64 -9.21 2.01 -5.95
C VAL A 64 -8.14 0.94 -5.80
N ALA A 65 -7.37 1.04 -4.71
CA ALA A 65 -6.33 0.09 -4.35
C ALA A 65 -6.69 -0.68 -3.09
N THR A 66 -6.46 -1.99 -3.10
CA THR A 66 -6.58 -2.85 -1.91
C THR A 66 -5.44 -3.84 -1.82
N LYS A 67 -5.36 -4.60 -0.72
CA LYS A 67 -4.21 -5.44 -0.40
C LYS A 67 -4.65 -6.79 0.21
N GLY A 68 -3.92 -7.85 -0.11
CA GLY A 68 -4.01 -9.17 0.53
C GLY A 68 -2.65 -9.68 0.97
N GLY A 69 -2.65 -10.56 1.97
CA GLY A 69 -1.44 -11.13 2.60
C GLY A 69 -1.73 -11.51 4.05
N PHE A 70 -2.34 -10.62 4.81
CA PHE A 70 -2.81 -10.95 6.17
C PHE A 70 -4.19 -11.58 6.16
N LEU A 71 -4.41 -12.55 7.03
CA LEU A 71 -5.72 -13.17 7.24
C LEU A 71 -6.66 -12.15 7.90
N PRO A 72 -7.79 -11.83 7.28
CA PRO A 72 -8.72 -10.84 7.83
C PRO A 72 -9.71 -11.47 8.81
N PHE A 73 -10.04 -10.77 9.87
CA PHE A 73 -11.28 -11.01 10.62
C PHE A 73 -12.46 -10.40 9.88
N ASP A 74 -13.69 -10.68 10.29
CA ASP A 74 -14.90 -10.18 9.65
C ASP A 74 -15.81 -9.42 10.63
N GLY A 75 -15.94 -8.12 10.39
CA GLY A 75 -16.78 -7.21 11.17
C GLY A 75 -16.20 -6.78 12.50
N GLU A 76 -15.63 -7.69 13.26
CA GLU A 76 -15.00 -7.45 14.57
C GLU A 76 -13.82 -8.41 14.82
N ARG A 77 -13.02 -8.10 15.82
CA ARG A 77 -11.94 -8.99 16.26
C ARG A 77 -12.56 -10.11 17.13
N PRO A 78 -12.34 -11.41 16.79
CA PRO A 78 -12.85 -12.52 17.57
C PRO A 78 -12.15 -12.63 18.94
N ASP A 79 -12.86 -13.20 19.93
CA ASP A 79 -12.30 -13.47 21.25
C ASP A 79 -11.14 -14.48 21.19
N ASP A 80 -11.24 -15.51 20.33
CA ASP A 80 -10.17 -16.45 20.01
C ASP A 80 -9.77 -16.33 18.52
N PRO A 81 -8.74 -15.53 18.22
CA PRO A 81 -8.22 -15.38 16.86
C PRO A 81 -7.73 -16.68 16.24
N SER A 82 -7.15 -17.59 17.04
CA SER A 82 -6.58 -18.85 16.54
C SER A 82 -7.70 -19.83 16.14
N GLU A 83 -8.75 -19.92 16.93
CA GLU A 83 -9.92 -20.72 16.60
C GLU A 83 -10.62 -20.18 15.34
N TYR A 84 -10.80 -18.86 15.25
CA TYR A 84 -11.37 -18.21 14.07
C TYR A 84 -10.59 -18.54 12.78
N ILE A 85 -9.24 -18.42 12.83
CA ILE A 85 -8.39 -18.72 11.68
C ILE A 85 -8.52 -20.21 11.30
N ARG A 86 -8.50 -21.11 12.27
CA ARG A 86 -8.67 -22.55 12.04
C ARG A 86 -10.00 -22.83 11.32
N GLU A 87 -11.12 -22.30 11.83
CA GLU A 87 -12.45 -22.58 11.32
C GLU A 87 -12.75 -21.90 9.97
N ARG A 88 -12.24 -20.68 9.77
CA ARG A 88 -12.60 -19.87 8.60
C ARG A 88 -11.62 -20.02 7.44
N PHE A 89 -10.38 -20.44 7.69
CA PHE A 89 -9.35 -20.48 6.66
C PHE A 89 -8.70 -21.86 6.51
N VAL A 90 -8.37 -22.54 7.62
CA VAL A 90 -7.66 -23.81 7.58
C VAL A 90 -8.59 -24.98 7.28
N GLU A 91 -9.65 -25.18 8.07
CA GLU A 91 -10.59 -26.30 7.88
C GLU A 91 -11.30 -26.28 6.52
N PRO A 92 -11.71 -25.10 5.98
CA PRO A 92 -12.25 -25.02 4.63
C PRO A 92 -11.21 -25.17 3.52
N GLY A 93 -9.91 -25.19 3.84
CA GLY A 93 -8.82 -25.32 2.87
C GLY A 93 -8.52 -24.03 2.09
N VAL A 94 -8.90 -22.87 2.61
CA VAL A 94 -8.57 -21.56 2.02
C VAL A 94 -7.08 -21.27 2.15
N VAL A 95 -6.45 -21.71 3.24
CA VAL A 95 -5.02 -21.59 3.48
C VAL A 95 -4.47 -22.89 4.04
N ASP A 96 -3.30 -23.30 3.54
CA ASP A 96 -2.52 -24.39 4.16
C ASP A 96 -1.82 -23.83 5.42
N PRO A 97 -1.99 -24.43 6.60
CA PRO A 97 -1.27 -24.03 7.81
C PRO A 97 0.25 -23.95 7.63
N ALA A 98 0.83 -24.77 6.75
CA ALA A 98 2.27 -24.77 6.46
C ALA A 98 2.73 -23.51 5.70
N SER A 99 1.81 -22.79 5.04
CA SER A 99 2.10 -21.52 4.35
C SER A 99 1.93 -20.29 5.24
N LEU A 100 1.48 -20.48 6.50
CA LEU A 100 1.25 -19.35 7.42
C LEU A 100 2.52 -18.97 8.17
N VAL A 101 2.98 -17.75 7.95
CA VAL A 101 4.01 -17.12 8.78
C VAL A 101 3.35 -16.39 9.95
N ARG A 102 3.88 -16.64 11.16
CA ARG A 102 3.35 -16.09 12.42
C ARG A 102 1.84 -16.30 12.61
N GLY A 103 1.28 -17.34 11.97
CA GLY A 103 -0.12 -17.72 12.07
C GLY A 103 -1.12 -16.72 11.48
N SER A 104 -0.66 -15.70 10.74
CA SER A 104 -1.52 -14.61 10.26
C SER A 104 -1.24 -14.09 8.86
N HIS A 105 -0.14 -14.53 8.23
CA HIS A 105 0.27 -14.02 6.92
C HIS A 105 0.61 -15.15 5.95
N SER A 106 0.10 -15.09 4.71
CA SER A 106 0.42 -16.01 3.64
C SER A 106 0.42 -15.30 2.29
N LEU A 107 1.36 -15.70 1.42
CA LEU A 107 1.40 -15.31 0.00
C LEU A 107 1.02 -16.48 -0.90
N ALA A 108 0.53 -17.59 -0.36
CA ALA A 108 0.14 -18.73 -1.19
C ALA A 108 -0.91 -18.33 -2.23
N PRO A 109 -0.75 -18.70 -3.53
CA PRO A 109 -1.64 -18.28 -4.60
C PRO A 109 -3.12 -18.55 -4.32
N GLY A 110 -3.46 -19.74 -3.79
CA GLY A 110 -4.86 -20.07 -3.46
C GLY A 110 -5.47 -19.20 -2.37
N PHE A 111 -4.67 -18.75 -1.39
CA PHE A 111 -5.11 -17.82 -0.37
C PHE A 111 -5.31 -16.42 -0.97
N ILE A 112 -4.35 -15.91 -1.74
CA ILE A 112 -4.46 -14.58 -2.38
C ILE A 112 -5.63 -14.56 -3.36
N ASP A 113 -5.87 -15.64 -4.09
CA ASP A 113 -7.01 -15.80 -4.99
C ASP A 113 -8.35 -15.58 -4.26
N ALA A 114 -8.52 -16.28 -3.13
CA ALA A 114 -9.70 -16.11 -2.28
C ALA A 114 -9.83 -14.69 -1.68
N MET A 115 -8.70 -14.02 -1.42
CA MET A 115 -8.70 -12.65 -0.90
C MET A 115 -9.07 -11.63 -1.99
N VAL A 116 -8.66 -11.84 -3.25
CA VAL A 116 -9.11 -11.02 -4.39
C VAL A 116 -10.63 -11.09 -4.52
N ASP A 117 -11.21 -12.30 -4.55
CA ASP A 117 -12.68 -12.48 -4.63
C ASP A 117 -13.40 -11.77 -3.51
N ARG A 118 -12.89 -11.89 -2.28
CA ARG A 118 -13.49 -11.26 -1.10
C ARG A 118 -13.38 -9.74 -1.15
N SER A 119 -12.24 -9.20 -1.60
CA SER A 119 -12.06 -7.76 -1.77
C SER A 119 -12.99 -7.18 -2.83
N LEU A 120 -13.14 -7.82 -3.98
CA LEU A 120 -14.10 -7.43 -5.02
C LEU A 120 -15.52 -7.41 -4.46
N SER A 121 -15.89 -8.44 -3.70
CA SER A 121 -17.21 -8.53 -3.04
C SER A 121 -17.42 -7.44 -1.99
N ASN A 122 -16.44 -7.16 -1.12
CA ASN A 122 -16.53 -6.13 -0.09
C ASN A 122 -16.62 -4.72 -0.70
N LEU A 123 -15.85 -4.46 -1.76
CA LEU A 123 -15.82 -3.18 -2.47
C LEU A 123 -17.03 -3.01 -3.40
N GLY A 124 -17.74 -4.11 -3.73
CA GLY A 124 -18.89 -4.07 -4.62
C GLY A 124 -18.53 -3.64 -6.05
N VAL A 125 -17.36 -4.02 -6.53
CA VAL A 125 -16.83 -3.69 -7.86
C VAL A 125 -16.44 -4.96 -8.61
N ASP A 126 -16.51 -4.91 -9.95
CA ASP A 126 -16.03 -5.99 -10.79
C ASP A 126 -14.50 -5.95 -11.01
N ARG A 127 -13.89 -4.79 -10.71
CA ARG A 127 -12.46 -4.56 -10.87
C ARG A 127 -11.91 -3.59 -9.83
N VAL A 128 -10.74 -3.91 -9.24
CA VAL A 128 -9.88 -2.96 -8.53
C VAL A 128 -8.77 -2.47 -9.46
N ASP A 129 -8.34 -1.22 -9.28
CA ASP A 129 -7.34 -0.63 -10.17
C ASP A 129 -5.94 -1.09 -9.82
N CYS A 130 -5.65 -1.28 -8.52
CA CYS A 130 -4.39 -1.83 -8.04
C CYS A 130 -4.63 -2.84 -6.90
N TYR A 131 -4.02 -4.03 -7.01
CA TYR A 131 -4.02 -5.03 -5.94
C TYR A 131 -2.61 -5.23 -5.42
N TYR A 132 -2.39 -4.95 -4.13
CA TYR A 132 -1.08 -5.11 -3.50
C TYR A 132 -0.93 -6.44 -2.76
N LEU A 133 0.24 -7.06 -2.86
CA LEU A 133 0.70 -8.03 -1.86
C LEU A 133 1.19 -7.26 -0.63
N HIS A 134 0.56 -7.54 0.51
CA HIS A 134 0.72 -6.76 1.74
C HIS A 134 1.85 -7.30 2.59
N ASN A 135 2.92 -6.51 2.77
CA ASN A 135 4.14 -6.81 3.54
C ASN A 135 4.73 -8.20 3.20
N PRO A 136 5.12 -8.44 1.95
CA PRO A 136 5.70 -9.73 1.53
C PRO A 136 6.94 -10.11 2.34
N GLU A 137 7.70 -9.14 2.83
CA GLU A 137 8.85 -9.35 3.71
C GLU A 137 8.51 -10.05 5.03
N THR A 138 7.24 -10.10 5.42
CA THR A 138 6.79 -10.88 6.57
C THR A 138 7.12 -12.37 6.39
N GLN A 139 7.13 -12.86 5.16
CA GLN A 139 7.50 -14.25 4.88
C GLN A 139 8.95 -14.58 5.24
N LEU A 140 9.85 -13.58 5.23
CA LEU A 140 11.27 -13.75 5.62
C LEU A 140 11.46 -14.04 7.11
N LEU A 141 10.43 -13.91 7.94
CA LEU A 141 10.51 -14.27 9.36
C LEU A 141 10.62 -15.78 9.61
N ASP A 142 10.15 -16.61 8.66
CA ASP A 142 10.14 -18.07 8.78
C ASP A 142 10.72 -18.77 7.52
N ASN A 143 11.02 -18.02 6.44
CA ASN A 143 11.55 -18.54 5.18
C ASN A 143 12.84 -17.82 4.77
N ASP A 144 13.67 -18.47 3.97
CA ASP A 144 14.78 -17.81 3.31
C ASP A 144 14.32 -16.95 2.13
N ARG A 145 15.22 -16.11 1.65
CA ARG A 145 14.92 -15.08 0.64
C ARG A 145 14.54 -15.69 -0.72
N GLU A 146 15.18 -16.79 -1.11
CA GLU A 146 14.87 -17.45 -2.39
C GLU A 146 13.48 -18.09 -2.35
N THR A 147 13.12 -18.73 -1.26
CA THR A 147 11.76 -19.25 -1.02
C THR A 147 10.71 -18.15 -1.14
N VAL A 148 11.00 -16.94 -0.62
CA VAL A 148 10.07 -15.80 -0.71
C VAL A 148 9.96 -15.30 -2.15
N TYR A 149 11.05 -15.25 -2.92
CA TYR A 149 10.98 -14.91 -4.35
C TYR A 149 10.18 -15.94 -5.15
N ASP A 150 10.34 -17.24 -4.89
CA ASP A 150 9.54 -18.28 -5.54
C ASP A 150 8.05 -18.17 -5.19
N GLN A 151 7.73 -17.82 -3.94
CA GLN A 151 6.34 -17.53 -3.54
C GLN A 151 5.77 -16.32 -4.27
N LEU A 152 6.57 -15.25 -4.42
CA LEU A 152 6.17 -14.06 -5.16
C LEU A 152 5.90 -14.39 -6.63
N GLU A 153 6.80 -15.13 -7.30
CA GLU A 153 6.62 -15.54 -8.69
C GLU A 153 5.31 -16.32 -8.87
N ALA A 154 5.08 -17.36 -8.06
CA ALA A 154 3.85 -18.15 -8.12
C ALA A 154 2.58 -17.31 -7.90
N THR A 155 2.66 -16.30 -7.02
CA THR A 155 1.55 -15.39 -6.73
C THR A 155 1.38 -14.35 -7.85
N PHE A 156 2.45 -13.89 -8.45
CA PHE A 156 2.39 -13.02 -9.63
C PHE A 156 1.75 -13.72 -10.83
N GLU A 157 2.02 -15.01 -11.05
CA GLU A 157 1.28 -15.77 -12.07
C GLU A 157 -0.23 -15.77 -11.84
N LEU A 158 -0.69 -15.89 -10.60
CA LEU A 158 -2.10 -15.76 -10.27
C LEU A 158 -2.61 -14.36 -10.60
N LEU A 159 -1.89 -13.31 -10.15
CA LEU A 159 -2.30 -11.93 -10.38
C LEU A 159 -2.30 -11.56 -11.86
N GLU A 160 -1.40 -12.11 -12.67
CA GLU A 160 -1.44 -11.97 -14.12
C GLU A 160 -2.71 -12.59 -14.73
N ARG A 161 -3.14 -13.77 -14.25
CA ARG A 161 -4.41 -14.38 -14.69
C ARG A 161 -5.62 -13.53 -14.32
N ARG A 162 -5.65 -12.98 -13.10
CA ARG A 162 -6.70 -12.06 -12.63
C ARG A 162 -6.71 -10.75 -13.44
N ARG A 163 -5.53 -10.23 -13.80
CA ARG A 163 -5.40 -9.07 -14.68
C ARG A 163 -5.93 -9.38 -16.08
N ALA A 164 -5.58 -10.51 -16.64
CA ALA A 164 -6.09 -10.95 -17.93
C ALA A 164 -7.61 -11.17 -17.93
N ALA A 165 -8.19 -11.55 -16.79
CA ALA A 165 -9.64 -11.64 -16.60
C ALA A 165 -10.31 -10.25 -16.44
N GLY A 166 -9.55 -9.18 -16.25
CA GLY A 166 -10.05 -7.81 -16.07
C GLY A 166 -10.48 -7.49 -14.64
N GLU A 167 -10.20 -8.35 -13.66
CA GLU A 167 -10.61 -8.20 -12.26
C GLU A 167 -9.68 -7.29 -11.46
N ILE A 168 -8.41 -7.19 -11.89
CA ILE A 168 -7.44 -6.21 -11.39
C ILE A 168 -6.83 -5.44 -12.56
N GLY A 169 -6.48 -4.17 -12.35
CA GLY A 169 -5.82 -3.34 -13.36
C GLY A 169 -4.34 -3.64 -13.43
N VAL A 170 -3.67 -3.35 -12.34
CA VAL A 170 -2.25 -3.62 -12.09
C VAL A 170 -2.10 -4.27 -10.71
N TYR A 171 -0.92 -4.81 -10.44
CA TYR A 171 -0.59 -5.23 -9.07
C TYR A 171 0.70 -4.58 -8.58
N GLY A 172 0.94 -4.66 -7.28
CA GLY A 172 2.10 -4.06 -6.64
C GLY A 172 2.50 -4.76 -5.35
N LEU A 173 3.53 -4.22 -4.71
CA LEU A 173 3.94 -4.62 -3.37
C LEU A 173 3.73 -3.45 -2.42
N ALA A 174 3.01 -3.68 -1.32
CA ALA A 174 2.90 -2.74 -0.21
C ALA A 174 3.77 -3.26 0.94
N THR A 175 4.84 -2.55 1.25
CA THR A 175 5.89 -3.02 2.14
C THR A 175 6.06 -2.10 3.35
N TRP A 176 6.68 -2.60 4.40
CA TRP A 176 7.09 -1.79 5.53
C TRP A 176 8.60 -1.66 5.64
N GLN A 177 9.34 -2.76 5.54
CA GLN A 177 10.81 -2.78 5.63
C GLN A 177 11.47 -3.01 4.26
N ALA A 178 11.08 -4.06 3.59
CA ALA A 178 11.67 -4.68 2.39
C ALA A 178 12.74 -3.87 1.65
N PHE A 179 12.34 -2.78 1.00
CA PHE A 179 13.19 -2.07 0.05
C PHE A 179 13.93 -0.86 0.64
N ARG A 180 13.60 -0.46 1.87
CA ARG A 180 14.18 0.72 2.53
C ARG A 180 15.24 0.40 3.59
N VAL A 181 15.61 -0.87 3.72
CA VAL A 181 16.62 -1.33 4.68
C VAL A 181 17.89 -1.79 3.94
N PRO A 182 19.06 -1.81 4.61
CA PRO A 182 20.29 -2.32 4.00
C PRO A 182 20.16 -3.77 3.55
N GLN A 183 20.91 -4.19 2.53
CA GLN A 183 20.89 -5.55 1.97
C GLN A 183 21.18 -6.65 3.01
N SER A 184 21.88 -6.31 4.10
CA SER A 184 22.18 -7.23 5.21
C SER A 184 21.04 -7.43 6.18
N HIS A 185 19.97 -6.63 6.08
CA HIS A 185 18.81 -6.73 6.97
C HIS A 185 18.02 -8.01 6.68
N GLU A 186 17.48 -8.63 7.73
CA GLU A 186 16.74 -9.91 7.62
C GLU A 186 15.49 -9.83 6.74
N GLN A 187 14.82 -8.67 6.72
CA GLN A 187 13.61 -8.43 5.93
C GLN A 187 13.89 -7.71 4.60
N TYR A 188 15.14 -7.63 4.16
CA TYR A 188 15.49 -7.02 2.88
C TYR A 188 14.98 -7.85 1.69
N LEU A 189 14.37 -7.17 0.72
CA LEU A 189 14.09 -7.69 -0.62
C LEU A 189 14.75 -6.79 -1.68
N SER A 190 15.19 -7.38 -2.78
CA SER A 190 15.77 -6.70 -3.94
C SER A 190 14.67 -6.39 -4.95
N LEU A 191 14.50 -5.12 -5.33
CA LEU A 191 13.56 -4.72 -6.40
C LEU A 191 13.91 -5.36 -7.75
N PRO A 192 15.19 -5.37 -8.21
CA PRO A 192 15.56 -6.11 -9.43
C PRO A 192 15.10 -7.56 -9.40
N ALA A 193 15.40 -8.30 -8.31
CA ALA A 193 15.01 -9.69 -8.21
C ALA A 193 13.47 -9.88 -8.21
N VAL A 194 12.72 -8.96 -7.62
CA VAL A 194 11.25 -8.98 -7.66
C VAL A 194 10.72 -8.72 -9.07
N LEU A 195 11.32 -7.80 -9.81
CA LEU A 195 10.95 -7.52 -11.21
C LEU A 195 11.26 -8.71 -12.12
N ASP A 196 12.43 -9.37 -11.95
CA ASP A 196 12.77 -10.59 -12.68
C ASP A 196 11.69 -11.68 -12.47
N ARG A 197 11.18 -11.84 -11.23
CA ARG A 197 10.09 -12.78 -10.93
C ARG A 197 8.75 -12.38 -11.55
N ALA A 198 8.47 -11.09 -11.66
CA ALA A 198 7.27 -10.60 -12.34
C ALA A 198 7.35 -10.85 -13.86
N GLU A 199 8.52 -10.67 -14.48
CA GLU A 199 8.75 -10.99 -15.88
C GLU A 199 8.58 -12.50 -16.15
N ALA A 200 9.18 -13.36 -15.30
CA ALA A 200 9.05 -14.81 -15.39
C ALA A 200 7.57 -15.27 -15.27
N ALA A 201 6.83 -14.68 -14.34
CA ALA A 201 5.41 -14.94 -14.18
C ALA A 201 4.58 -14.54 -15.41
N ALA A 202 4.85 -13.37 -15.98
CA ALA A 202 4.20 -12.89 -17.21
C ALA A 202 4.48 -13.83 -18.38
N GLU A 203 5.72 -14.27 -18.54
CA GLU A 203 6.14 -15.24 -19.58
C GLU A 203 5.42 -16.58 -19.41
N THR A 204 5.33 -17.09 -18.15
CA THR A 204 4.61 -18.34 -17.84
C THR A 204 3.13 -18.26 -18.18
N VAL A 205 2.49 -17.12 -17.91
CA VAL A 205 1.07 -16.91 -18.23
C VAL A 205 0.85 -16.59 -19.71
N GLY A 206 1.88 -16.13 -20.41
CA GLY A 206 1.84 -15.80 -21.84
C GLY A 206 1.27 -14.41 -22.11
N VAL A 207 1.57 -13.44 -21.26
CA VAL A 207 1.25 -12.03 -21.46
C VAL A 207 2.50 -11.23 -21.84
N ASP A 208 2.35 -10.19 -22.66
CA ASP A 208 3.48 -9.44 -23.24
C ASP A 208 4.28 -8.63 -22.21
N ASN A 209 3.60 -8.12 -21.17
CA ASN A 209 4.21 -7.28 -20.14
C ASN A 209 3.64 -7.65 -18.78
N HIS A 210 4.50 -7.71 -17.76
CA HIS A 210 4.04 -7.94 -16.40
C HIS A 210 3.19 -6.77 -15.85
N GLY A 211 2.28 -7.10 -14.94
CA GLY A 211 1.39 -6.15 -14.30
C GLY A 211 1.92 -5.56 -12.98
N LEU A 212 3.15 -5.88 -12.57
CA LEU A 212 3.80 -5.26 -11.42
C LEU A 212 4.18 -3.82 -11.79
N GLN A 213 3.35 -2.86 -11.39
CA GLN A 213 3.45 -1.45 -11.79
C GLN A 213 3.48 -0.50 -10.59
N ALA A 214 3.32 -0.99 -9.36
CA ALA A 214 3.19 -0.15 -8.19
C ALA A 214 4.02 -0.65 -7.01
N LEU A 215 4.63 0.29 -6.30
CA LEU A 215 5.32 0.09 -5.04
C LEU A 215 4.70 1.00 -3.99
N GLN A 216 4.27 0.44 -2.86
CA GLN A 216 3.84 1.21 -1.71
C GLN A 216 4.79 0.97 -0.54
N LEU A 217 5.27 2.06 0.08
CA LEU A 217 6.19 2.00 1.21
C LEU A 217 6.00 3.21 2.14
N PRO A 218 6.37 3.11 3.43
CA PRO A 218 6.31 4.26 4.33
C PRO A 218 7.37 5.28 3.93
N PHE A 219 6.94 6.56 3.89
CA PHE A 219 7.84 7.67 3.64
C PHE A 219 7.34 8.95 4.32
N ASN A 220 8.16 9.54 5.17
CA ASN A 220 7.91 10.80 5.84
C ASN A 220 9.23 11.39 6.36
N VAL A 221 9.18 12.53 7.05
CA VAL A 221 10.36 13.24 7.57
C VAL A 221 11.25 12.38 8.48
N GLU A 222 10.66 11.44 9.23
CA GLU A 222 11.39 10.54 10.15
C GLU A 222 11.70 9.17 9.54
N MET A 223 11.10 8.86 8.39
CA MET A 223 11.21 7.57 7.70
C MET A 223 11.58 7.82 6.24
N ALA A 224 12.75 8.38 5.98
CA ALA A 224 13.22 8.71 4.65
C ALA A 224 14.16 7.66 4.04
N ASP A 225 14.29 6.50 4.69
CA ASP A 225 15.26 5.45 4.30
C ASP A 225 15.09 4.97 2.85
N ALA A 226 13.88 4.98 2.31
CA ALA A 226 13.63 4.62 0.91
C ALA A 226 14.33 5.56 -0.09
N PHE A 227 14.69 6.77 0.33
CA PHE A 227 15.45 7.76 -0.44
C PHE A 227 16.93 7.80 -0.04
N THR A 228 17.25 7.63 1.25
CA THR A 228 18.60 7.86 1.79
C THR A 228 19.47 6.61 1.89
N VAL A 229 18.90 5.40 1.74
CA VAL A 229 19.65 4.14 1.83
C VAL A 229 19.80 3.51 0.45
N ASP A 230 21.03 3.45 -0.04
CA ASP A 230 21.39 2.80 -1.31
C ASP A 230 21.39 1.28 -1.14
N SER A 231 20.21 0.69 -1.20
CA SER A 231 19.99 -0.74 -0.95
C SER A 231 19.72 -1.56 -2.21
N GLN A 232 19.33 -0.93 -3.31
CA GLN A 232 18.92 -1.65 -4.52
C GLN A 232 20.10 -1.79 -5.48
N PRO A 233 20.52 -3.03 -5.80
CA PRO A 233 21.70 -3.27 -6.64
C PRO A 233 21.43 -2.89 -8.10
N THR A 234 22.46 -2.34 -8.75
CA THR A 234 22.55 -2.07 -10.18
C THR A 234 23.91 -2.54 -10.71
N ASP A 235 24.12 -2.49 -12.01
CA ASP A 235 25.41 -2.83 -12.63
C ASP A 235 26.55 -1.87 -12.20
N GLU A 236 26.22 -0.64 -11.80
CA GLU A 236 27.17 0.41 -11.43
C GLU A 236 27.38 0.56 -9.91
N GLY A 237 26.61 -0.19 -9.09
CA GLY A 237 26.67 -0.11 -7.64
C GLY A 237 25.30 -0.37 -6.99
N SER A 238 24.94 0.46 -6.03
CA SER A 238 23.58 0.42 -5.42
C SER A 238 23.00 1.83 -5.39
N ILE A 239 21.70 1.92 -5.57
CA ILE A 239 20.92 3.15 -5.51
C ILE A 239 19.76 3.00 -4.52
N SER A 240 19.07 4.09 -4.22
CA SER A 240 17.92 4.08 -3.32
C SER A 240 16.71 3.36 -3.93
N ALA A 241 15.75 2.96 -3.08
CA ALA A 241 14.54 2.30 -3.56
C ALA A 241 13.66 3.24 -4.40
N LEU A 242 13.60 4.53 -4.07
CA LEU A 242 12.83 5.51 -4.85
C LEU A 242 13.46 5.75 -6.22
N GLU A 243 14.77 5.86 -6.28
CA GLU A 243 15.51 6.03 -7.55
C GLU A 243 15.33 4.81 -8.44
N TYR A 244 15.54 3.60 -7.91
CA TYR A 244 15.36 2.36 -8.67
C TYR A 244 13.93 2.21 -9.18
N ALA A 245 12.93 2.49 -8.35
CA ALA A 245 11.51 2.43 -8.75
C ALA A 245 11.19 3.43 -9.88
N HIS A 246 11.76 4.64 -9.80
CA HIS A 246 11.61 5.66 -10.84
C HIS A 246 12.23 5.22 -12.17
N GLU A 247 13.48 4.73 -12.15
CA GLU A 247 14.18 4.24 -13.34
C GLU A 247 13.48 3.03 -13.98
N SER A 248 12.87 2.17 -13.15
CA SER A 248 12.09 1.01 -13.61
C SER A 248 10.65 1.35 -14.04
N GLY A 249 10.24 2.62 -13.95
CA GLY A 249 8.90 3.06 -14.35
C GLY A 249 7.77 2.64 -13.39
N LEU A 250 8.09 2.26 -12.14
CA LEU A 250 7.10 1.93 -11.14
C LEU A 250 6.44 3.19 -10.56
N SER A 251 5.14 3.13 -10.35
CA SER A 251 4.41 4.14 -9.59
C SER A 251 4.69 3.96 -8.10
N VAL A 252 5.22 4.99 -7.44
CA VAL A 252 5.49 4.94 -5.99
C VAL A 252 4.38 5.63 -5.21
N VAL A 253 3.81 4.90 -4.26
CA VAL A 253 2.77 5.40 -3.34
C VAL A 253 3.35 5.41 -1.93
N THR A 254 3.37 6.58 -1.28
CA THR A 254 3.87 6.65 0.09
C THR A 254 2.76 6.44 1.11
N SER A 255 3.01 5.58 2.11
CA SER A 255 2.19 5.40 3.30
C SER A 255 2.84 6.10 4.50
N ALA A 256 2.12 6.19 5.62
CA ALA A 256 2.57 6.84 6.85
C ALA A 256 3.09 8.28 6.66
N SER A 257 2.60 9.02 5.67
CA SER A 257 3.10 10.34 5.28
C SER A 257 3.07 11.38 6.40
N ILE A 258 2.21 11.21 7.41
CA ILE A 258 2.14 12.04 8.62
C ILE A 258 2.50 11.28 9.90
N GLY A 259 3.27 10.17 9.81
CA GLY A 259 3.68 9.38 10.97
C GLY A 259 2.50 8.88 11.81
N GLN A 260 1.40 8.45 11.18
CA GLN A 260 0.14 8.07 11.86
C GLN A 260 -0.49 9.17 12.74
N GLY A 261 -0.15 10.43 12.49
CA GLY A 261 -0.63 11.62 13.20
C GLY A 261 0.45 12.35 14.02
N ASP A 262 1.57 11.71 14.32
CA ASP A 262 2.63 12.32 15.15
C ASP A 262 3.22 13.58 14.49
N LEU A 263 3.48 13.52 13.19
CA LEU A 263 4.00 14.67 12.43
C LEU A 263 2.96 15.77 12.17
N ALA A 264 1.68 15.51 12.40
CA ALA A 264 0.66 16.56 12.40
C ALA A 264 0.74 17.47 13.64
N ALA A 265 1.33 16.97 14.72
CA ALA A 265 1.55 17.75 15.94
C ALA A 265 2.83 18.59 15.88
N ALA A 266 3.93 18.01 15.36
CA ALA A 266 5.22 18.68 15.23
C ALA A 266 6.09 18.03 14.16
N ILE A 267 6.86 18.86 13.44
CA ILE A 267 7.92 18.45 12.50
C ILE A 267 9.26 18.95 13.08
N PRO A 268 10.39 18.24 12.88
CA PRO A 268 11.71 18.75 13.24
C PRO A 268 11.93 20.17 12.69
N PRO A 269 12.34 21.14 13.53
CA PRO A 269 12.37 22.57 13.14
C PRO A 269 13.25 22.88 11.94
N GLU A 270 14.33 22.14 11.76
CA GLU A 270 15.27 22.27 10.65
C GLU A 270 14.64 21.90 9.30
N VAL A 271 13.74 20.92 9.30
CA VAL A 271 12.99 20.52 8.10
C VAL A 271 11.77 21.41 7.91
N ASP A 272 11.09 21.76 9.00
CA ASP A 272 9.85 22.55 8.98
C ASP A 272 10.03 23.91 8.30
N ALA A 273 11.21 24.52 8.46
CA ALA A 273 11.52 25.84 7.87
C ALA A 273 11.58 25.83 6.33
N GLU A 274 11.89 24.70 5.72
CA GLU A 274 12.04 24.54 4.27
C GLU A 274 10.73 24.10 3.58
N LEU A 275 9.72 23.69 4.36
CA LEU A 275 8.48 23.12 3.85
C LEU A 275 7.36 24.17 3.66
N SER A 276 6.65 24.09 2.54
CA SER A 276 5.44 24.89 2.29
C SER A 276 4.21 24.19 2.87
N GLY A 277 3.36 24.94 3.56
CA GLY A 277 2.11 24.49 4.17
C GLY A 277 1.73 25.38 5.37
N ASP A 278 0.44 25.57 5.59
CA ASP A 278 -0.09 26.42 6.67
C ASP A 278 -0.04 25.70 8.03
N THR A 279 -0.10 24.36 8.02
CA THR A 279 -0.07 23.51 9.23
C THR A 279 1.07 22.50 9.16
N ALA A 280 1.45 21.91 10.30
CA ALA A 280 2.45 20.84 10.34
C ALA A 280 2.01 19.62 9.50
N ALA A 281 0.73 19.25 9.55
CA ALA A 281 0.19 18.17 8.72
C ALA A 281 0.38 18.45 7.23
N GLN A 282 0.06 19.65 6.76
CA GLN A 282 0.25 20.04 5.36
C GLN A 282 1.73 20.01 4.95
N ARG A 283 2.63 20.48 5.80
CA ARG A 283 4.07 20.45 5.54
C ARG A 283 4.61 19.02 5.49
N ALA A 284 4.18 18.14 6.41
CA ALA A 284 4.55 16.73 6.38
C ALA A 284 4.06 16.01 5.11
N ILE A 285 2.83 16.27 4.70
CA ILE A 285 2.26 15.75 3.44
C ILE A 285 3.06 16.29 2.23
N ASN A 286 3.38 17.60 2.25
CA ASN A 286 4.14 18.23 1.18
C ASN A 286 5.56 17.65 1.08
N PHE A 287 6.22 17.38 2.21
CA PHE A 287 7.49 16.64 2.22
C PHE A 287 7.36 15.28 1.51
N ALA A 288 6.43 14.44 1.96
CA ALA A 288 6.29 13.08 1.42
C ALA A 288 5.96 13.07 -0.09
N ARG A 289 5.14 14.01 -0.56
CA ARG A 289 4.78 14.12 -1.99
C ARG A 289 5.85 14.78 -2.85
N SER A 290 6.82 15.46 -2.24
CA SER A 290 7.92 16.12 -2.93
C SER A 290 9.10 15.20 -3.20
N ALA A 291 9.15 14.02 -2.59
CA ALA A 291 10.24 13.08 -2.82
C ALA A 291 10.31 12.68 -4.30
N PRO A 292 11.50 12.69 -4.91
CA PRO A 292 11.69 12.31 -6.30
C PRO A 292 11.13 10.91 -6.58
N GLY A 293 10.36 10.75 -7.65
CA GLY A 293 9.75 9.49 -8.05
C GLY A 293 8.40 9.17 -7.36
N VAL A 294 7.99 9.91 -6.33
CA VAL A 294 6.70 9.68 -5.66
C VAL A 294 5.53 10.12 -6.54
N THR A 295 4.60 9.21 -6.79
CA THR A 295 3.37 9.44 -7.56
C THR A 295 2.24 9.94 -6.67
N THR A 296 2.04 9.32 -5.49
CA THR A 296 0.96 9.65 -4.56
C THR A 296 1.38 9.48 -3.11
N SER A 297 1.07 10.46 -2.27
CA SER A 297 1.17 10.38 -0.81
C SER A 297 -0.18 10.07 -0.21
N LEU A 298 -0.29 8.96 0.55
CA LEU A 298 -1.51 8.55 1.23
C LEU A 298 -1.62 9.21 2.60
N VAL A 299 -2.79 9.73 2.90
CA VAL A 299 -3.13 10.28 4.21
C VAL A 299 -4.47 9.72 4.66
N GLY A 300 -4.49 9.03 5.80
CA GLY A 300 -5.72 8.54 6.42
C GLY A 300 -6.39 9.61 7.28
N THR A 301 -7.72 9.73 7.17
CA THR A 301 -8.50 10.54 8.09
C THR A 301 -9.95 10.06 8.16
N CYS A 302 -10.56 10.22 9.33
CA CYS A 302 -11.99 10.10 9.56
C CYS A 302 -12.63 11.43 10.02
N SER A 303 -11.95 12.57 9.76
CA SER A 303 -12.42 13.93 10.08
C SER A 303 -12.59 14.75 8.81
N VAL A 304 -13.78 15.34 8.61
CA VAL A 304 -14.10 16.23 7.49
C VAL A 304 -13.15 17.44 7.42
N ASP A 305 -12.79 18.02 8.57
CA ASP A 305 -11.87 19.15 8.63
C ASP A 305 -10.48 18.75 8.12
N HIS A 306 -10.00 17.57 8.48
CA HIS A 306 -8.72 17.08 8.00
C HIS A 306 -8.74 16.74 6.49
N VAL A 307 -9.90 16.35 5.93
CA VAL A 307 -9.99 16.18 4.46
C VAL A 307 -9.69 17.47 3.74
N ALA A 308 -10.28 18.58 4.18
CA ALA A 308 -10.03 19.90 3.57
C ALA A 308 -8.56 20.32 3.70
N GLU A 309 -7.94 20.05 4.86
CA GLU A 309 -6.53 20.32 5.13
C GLU A 309 -5.61 19.48 4.22
N ASN A 310 -5.89 18.17 4.09
CA ASN A 310 -5.12 17.25 3.23
C ASN A 310 -5.23 17.62 1.73
N ILE A 311 -6.40 18.05 1.26
CA ILE A 311 -6.59 18.55 -0.10
C ILE A 311 -5.74 19.80 -0.32
N ALA A 312 -5.77 20.74 0.61
CA ALA A 312 -4.98 21.97 0.54
C ALA A 312 -3.46 21.66 0.49
N ALA A 313 -2.99 20.63 1.21
CA ALA A 313 -1.60 20.18 1.14
C ALA A 313 -1.17 19.82 -0.29
N GLY A 314 -2.08 19.30 -1.11
CA GLY A 314 -1.84 18.97 -2.52
C GLY A 314 -1.70 20.20 -3.44
N THR A 315 -2.03 21.38 -2.99
CA THR A 315 -1.99 22.63 -3.79
C THR A 315 -0.70 23.44 -3.59
N PHE A 316 0.06 23.17 -2.55
CA PHE A 316 1.36 23.82 -2.36
C PHE A 316 2.38 23.35 -3.40
N ASP A 317 3.33 24.20 -3.77
CA ASP A 317 4.43 23.81 -4.61
C ASP A 317 5.27 22.71 -3.91
N PRO A 318 5.57 21.60 -4.59
CA PRO A 318 6.48 20.60 -4.05
C PRO A 318 7.89 21.16 -3.96
N LEU A 319 8.72 20.61 -3.07
CA LEU A 319 10.15 20.85 -3.10
C LEU A 319 10.72 20.41 -4.44
N GLY A 320 11.56 21.23 -5.05
CA GLY A 320 12.35 20.77 -6.20
C GLY A 320 13.39 19.74 -5.75
N ALA A 321 13.83 18.84 -6.65
CA ALA A 321 14.75 17.76 -6.33
C ALA A 321 16.00 18.23 -5.56
N GLY A 322 16.68 19.30 -6.01
CA GLY A 322 17.87 19.81 -5.32
C GLY A 322 17.57 20.45 -3.95
N ALA A 323 16.35 20.96 -3.72
CA ALA A 323 15.96 21.44 -2.39
C ALA A 323 15.58 20.26 -1.47
N PHE A 324 15.05 19.18 -2.05
CA PHE A 324 14.76 17.96 -1.30
C PHE A 324 16.04 17.27 -0.81
N ASP A 325 17.09 17.20 -1.66
CA ASP A 325 18.40 16.66 -1.29
C ASP A 325 19.02 17.41 -0.11
N MET A 326 18.93 18.76 -0.12
CA MET A 326 19.48 19.60 0.96
C MET A 326 18.83 19.37 2.33
N VAL A 327 17.64 18.76 2.41
CA VAL A 327 17.02 18.40 3.69
C VAL A 327 17.82 17.31 4.42
N PHE A 328 18.63 16.55 3.71
CA PHE A 328 19.42 15.44 4.25
C PHE A 328 20.94 15.71 4.33
N GLU A 329 21.40 16.89 3.93
CA GLU A 329 22.79 17.37 4.08
C GLU A 329 23.01 18.04 5.45
#